data_c759aa175cf0a8e4fea9d18461badb14
#
_entry.id   c759aa175cf0a8e4fea9d18461badb14
#
_cell.length_a   1.000
_cell.length_b   1.000
_cell.length_c   1.000
_cell.angle_alpha   90.00
_cell.angle_beta   90.00
_cell.angle_gamma   90.00
#
_symmetry.space_group_name_H-M   'P 1'
#
loop_
_entity.id
_entity.type
_entity.pdbx_description
1 polymer ?
#
loop_
_entity_poly.entity_id
_entity_poly.type
_entity_poly.pdbx_seq_one_letter_code
_entity_poly.pdbx_strand_id
1 'polypeptide(L)'
;MILVCDDDSAIRTVLNQALGRAGYDVRTTGTAAGLWRWVSAGDGNLVITDVVLPDENGFDLIPRIKKIRPDLPVVVMSAQNTILTAITATERGAFDYLPKPFDLKELTAVVQRALASPTTKRDLTAEQRGEDRLPLIGRSPAMQEIYRVIARLTQTDLTVMIMGESGTGKELVARALHDYGKRRHGAFVAVNMAAIPKELVESELFGHERGAFTGATNRGVGRFEQAEGGTLFLDEIGDMPLEAQTRLLRVLQQGEYTTVGGRTPIKTDVRIIAATNRDLRQLIQQGLFREDLYYRLNVVPMRLPPLRERAEDVPDLVRHFLRKAEDEGLPSKRLEPEAFDMLKHYRWPGNVRELENLIRRLAVLHSGDVIPTAAISAELKEPARVSDADDGDEPVSLSTAVERHLTKYFLAQGEKLPPPGLYDRVLQEIERPLLSICLAATRGNQIRAAHLLGLNRNTLRKKIRDLGLEVIRGLRAD
;
A
#
# COMPACT_ATOMS: atom_id res chain seq x y z
N MET A 1 -26.49 -22.03 20.73
CA MET A 1 -25.92 -23.21 20.04
C MET A 1 -25.23 -22.78 18.77
N ILE A 2 -23.97 -23.21 18.53
CA ILE A 2 -23.16 -22.95 17.34
C ILE A 2 -23.04 -24.23 16.53
N LEU A 3 -23.29 -24.18 15.23
CA LEU A 3 -23.11 -25.30 14.32
C LEU A 3 -21.76 -25.19 13.62
N VAL A 4 -20.92 -26.20 13.72
CA VAL A 4 -19.58 -26.23 13.10
C VAL A 4 -19.53 -27.34 12.08
N CYS A 5 -19.08 -27.01 10.86
CA CYS A 5 -18.87 -27.96 9.78
C CYS A 5 -17.44 -27.85 9.23
N ASP A 6 -16.66 -28.93 9.37
CA ASP A 6 -15.29 -29.01 8.89
C ASP A 6 -14.98 -30.49 8.67
N ASP A 7 -14.29 -30.87 7.61
CA ASP A 7 -13.94 -32.26 7.33
C ASP A 7 -12.84 -32.78 8.24
N ASP A 8 -11.96 -31.90 8.74
CA ASP A 8 -10.87 -32.24 9.66
C ASP A 8 -11.41 -32.43 11.08
N SER A 9 -11.31 -33.66 11.60
CA SER A 9 -11.73 -34.01 12.96
C SER A 9 -10.92 -33.29 14.05
N ALA A 10 -9.63 -32.97 13.79
CA ALA A 10 -8.80 -32.26 14.75
C ALA A 10 -9.27 -30.80 14.88
N ILE A 11 -9.58 -30.14 13.78
CA ILE A 11 -10.13 -28.77 13.77
C ILE A 11 -11.48 -28.77 14.51
N ARG A 12 -12.38 -29.72 14.21
CA ARG A 12 -13.68 -29.82 14.92
C ARG A 12 -13.50 -29.96 16.44
N THR A 13 -12.53 -30.75 16.85
CA THR A 13 -12.23 -30.93 18.29
C THR A 13 -11.73 -29.65 18.94
N VAL A 14 -10.79 -28.95 18.28
CA VAL A 14 -10.24 -27.68 18.76
C VAL A 14 -11.34 -26.60 18.85
N LEU A 15 -12.18 -26.49 17.82
CA LEU A 15 -13.30 -25.52 17.80
C LEU A 15 -14.32 -25.81 18.89
N ASN A 16 -14.69 -27.08 19.06
CA ASN A 16 -15.62 -27.50 20.10
C ASN A 16 -15.10 -27.15 21.50
N GLN A 17 -13.82 -27.43 21.78
CA GLN A 17 -13.20 -27.09 23.06
C GLN A 17 -13.08 -25.61 23.30
N ALA A 18 -12.64 -24.85 22.28
CA ALA A 18 -12.43 -23.40 22.39
C ALA A 18 -13.75 -22.66 22.64
N LEU A 19 -14.77 -22.96 21.83
CA LEU A 19 -16.08 -22.34 21.95
C LEU A 19 -16.84 -22.81 23.19
N GLY A 20 -16.68 -24.11 23.60
CA GLY A 20 -17.22 -24.63 24.83
C GLY A 20 -16.63 -23.95 26.08
N ARG A 21 -15.31 -23.68 26.10
CA ARG A 21 -14.66 -22.86 27.16
C ARG A 21 -15.16 -21.43 27.21
N ALA A 22 -15.56 -20.89 26.06
CA ALA A 22 -16.16 -19.56 25.97
C ALA A 22 -17.67 -19.54 26.37
N GLY A 23 -18.23 -20.67 26.80
CA GLY A 23 -19.62 -20.78 27.29
C GLY A 23 -20.65 -21.04 26.20
N TYR A 24 -20.25 -21.43 25.00
CA TYR A 24 -21.17 -21.74 23.91
C TYR A 24 -21.46 -23.24 23.82
N ASP A 25 -22.72 -23.57 23.54
CA ASP A 25 -23.10 -24.92 23.13
C ASP A 25 -22.75 -25.14 21.66
N VAL A 26 -22.00 -26.21 21.34
CA VAL A 26 -21.42 -26.46 20.01
C VAL A 26 -21.80 -27.83 19.50
N ARG A 27 -22.25 -27.88 18.26
CA ARG A 27 -22.55 -29.14 17.56
C ARG A 27 -21.72 -29.21 16.28
N THR A 28 -20.98 -30.33 16.09
CA THR A 28 -20.00 -30.45 15.00
C THR A 28 -20.38 -31.55 14.01
N THR A 29 -20.11 -31.32 12.71
CA THR A 29 -20.26 -32.31 11.64
C THR A 29 -19.11 -32.21 10.65
N GLY A 30 -18.83 -33.29 9.91
CA GLY A 30 -17.79 -33.30 8.85
C GLY A 30 -18.36 -33.14 7.45
N THR A 31 -19.66 -32.90 7.28
CA THR A 31 -20.32 -32.91 5.96
C THR A 31 -21.35 -31.77 5.84
N ALA A 32 -21.49 -31.20 4.64
CA ALA A 32 -22.51 -30.22 4.32
C ALA A 32 -23.94 -30.77 4.52
N ALA A 33 -24.18 -32.03 4.16
CA ALA A 33 -25.45 -32.70 4.37
C ALA A 33 -25.85 -32.77 5.85
N GLY A 34 -24.87 -33.03 6.75
CA GLY A 34 -25.08 -33.03 8.20
C GLY A 34 -25.48 -31.63 8.70
N LEU A 35 -24.74 -30.60 8.27
CA LEU A 35 -25.02 -29.20 8.61
C LEU A 35 -26.40 -28.78 8.09
N TRP A 36 -26.70 -29.09 6.82
CA TRP A 36 -27.97 -28.74 6.18
C TRP A 36 -29.17 -29.31 6.94
N ARG A 37 -29.08 -30.56 7.43
CA ARG A 37 -30.15 -31.20 8.21
C ARG A 37 -30.46 -30.39 9.49
N TRP A 38 -29.44 -29.90 10.19
CA TRP A 38 -29.64 -29.13 11.41
C TRP A 38 -30.23 -27.74 11.13
N VAL A 39 -29.66 -27.05 10.12
CA VAL A 39 -30.16 -25.73 9.71
C VAL A 39 -31.62 -25.82 9.26
N SER A 40 -32.00 -26.85 8.50
CA SER A 40 -33.37 -27.08 8.05
C SER A 40 -34.33 -27.44 9.20
N ALA A 41 -33.83 -28.08 10.26
CA ALA A 41 -34.60 -28.36 11.50
C ALA A 41 -34.79 -27.13 12.39
N GLY A 42 -34.17 -25.98 12.02
CA GLY A 42 -34.23 -24.75 12.80
C GLY A 42 -33.14 -24.63 13.88
N ASP A 43 -32.22 -25.59 13.95
CA ASP A 43 -31.15 -25.62 14.94
C ASP A 43 -30.10 -24.51 14.68
N GLY A 44 -29.41 -24.08 15.73
CA GLY A 44 -28.27 -23.16 15.70
C GLY A 44 -28.63 -21.68 15.63
N ASN A 45 -27.76 -20.86 16.25
CA ASN A 45 -27.82 -19.39 16.24
C ASN A 45 -26.66 -18.78 15.42
N LEU A 46 -25.67 -19.62 15.05
CA LEU A 46 -24.52 -19.28 14.23
C LEU A 46 -24.04 -20.55 13.52
N VAL A 47 -23.63 -20.40 12.28
CA VAL A 47 -22.95 -21.45 11.51
C VAL A 47 -21.48 -21.06 11.30
N ILE A 48 -20.56 -22.01 11.51
CA ILE A 48 -19.16 -21.91 11.12
C ILE A 48 -18.88 -23.07 10.16
N THR A 49 -18.50 -22.81 8.92
CA THR A 49 -18.31 -23.84 7.89
C THR A 49 -16.99 -23.68 7.16
N ASP A 50 -16.32 -24.81 6.85
CA ASP A 50 -15.24 -24.80 5.89
C ASP A 50 -15.76 -24.58 4.47
N VAL A 51 -14.93 -24.03 3.61
CA VAL A 51 -15.17 -23.90 2.16
C VAL A 51 -15.09 -25.25 1.47
N VAL A 52 -14.09 -26.06 1.80
CA VAL A 52 -13.85 -27.36 1.17
C VAL A 52 -14.45 -28.45 2.04
N LEU A 53 -15.57 -29.01 1.65
CA LEU A 53 -16.20 -30.14 2.31
C LEU A 53 -16.25 -31.35 1.36
N PRO A 54 -16.28 -32.57 1.87
CA PRO A 54 -16.18 -33.78 1.04
C PRO A 54 -17.36 -34.00 0.11
N ASP A 55 -18.51 -33.46 0.43
CA ASP A 55 -19.78 -33.66 -0.27
C ASP A 55 -20.28 -32.43 -1.03
N GLU A 56 -19.90 -31.21 -0.66
CA GLU A 56 -20.34 -29.98 -1.32
C GLU A 56 -19.36 -28.84 -1.03
N ASN A 57 -19.30 -27.82 -1.88
CA ASN A 57 -18.54 -26.58 -1.59
C ASN A 57 -19.30 -25.74 -0.56
N GLY A 58 -18.63 -25.36 0.55
CA GLY A 58 -19.23 -24.55 1.61
C GLY A 58 -19.79 -23.21 1.14
N PHE A 59 -19.23 -22.63 0.08
CA PHE A 59 -19.77 -21.42 -0.52
C PHE A 59 -21.14 -21.61 -1.14
N ASP A 60 -21.46 -22.77 -1.69
CA ASP A 60 -22.77 -23.05 -2.29
C ASP A 60 -23.85 -23.29 -1.24
N LEU A 61 -23.43 -23.69 -0.05
CA LEU A 61 -24.32 -23.89 1.09
C LEU A 61 -24.85 -22.57 1.67
N ILE A 62 -24.06 -21.48 1.62
CA ILE A 62 -24.44 -20.19 2.21
C ILE A 62 -25.73 -19.62 1.63
N PRO A 63 -25.89 -19.45 0.30
CA PRO A 63 -27.13 -18.93 -0.28
C PRO A 63 -28.35 -19.83 0.06
N ARG A 64 -28.16 -21.14 0.15
CA ARG A 64 -29.22 -22.08 0.53
C ARG A 64 -29.65 -21.86 1.99
N ILE A 65 -28.68 -21.68 2.91
CA ILE A 65 -28.96 -21.35 4.32
C ILE A 65 -29.71 -20.02 4.39
N LYS A 66 -29.20 -18.98 3.69
CA LYS A 66 -29.81 -17.65 3.70
C LYS A 66 -31.22 -17.61 3.11
N LYS A 67 -31.54 -18.49 2.19
CA LYS A 67 -32.88 -18.60 1.60
C LYS A 67 -33.93 -19.06 2.62
N ILE A 68 -33.58 -19.96 3.54
CA ILE A 68 -34.50 -20.50 4.56
C ILE A 68 -34.37 -19.80 5.90
N ARG A 69 -33.16 -19.33 6.24
CA ARG A 69 -32.86 -18.62 7.50
C ARG A 69 -32.04 -17.37 7.21
N PRO A 70 -32.64 -16.29 6.72
CA PRO A 70 -31.95 -15.04 6.34
C PRO A 70 -31.14 -14.43 7.49
N ASP A 71 -31.64 -14.58 8.72
CA ASP A 71 -31.05 -13.99 9.93
C ASP A 71 -29.94 -14.85 10.56
N LEU A 72 -29.73 -16.08 10.10
CA LEU A 72 -28.70 -16.95 10.66
C LEU A 72 -27.32 -16.48 10.18
N PRO A 73 -26.44 -15.98 11.05
CA PRO A 73 -25.09 -15.61 10.66
C PRO A 73 -24.29 -16.86 10.26
N VAL A 74 -23.50 -16.73 9.17
CA VAL A 74 -22.61 -17.78 8.66
C VAL A 74 -21.20 -17.23 8.62
N VAL A 75 -20.28 -17.87 9.32
CA VAL A 75 -18.84 -17.59 9.27
C VAL A 75 -18.18 -18.68 8.43
N VAL A 76 -17.35 -18.27 7.48
CA VAL A 76 -16.66 -19.20 6.58
C VAL A 76 -15.21 -19.34 6.99
N MET A 77 -14.70 -20.56 7.07
CA MET A 77 -13.29 -20.86 7.26
C MET A 77 -12.68 -21.35 5.94
N SER A 78 -11.43 -20.97 5.65
CA SER A 78 -10.74 -21.49 4.46
C SER A 78 -9.23 -21.53 4.63
N ALA A 79 -8.61 -22.53 4.05
CA ALA A 79 -7.15 -22.62 3.88
C ALA A 79 -6.65 -21.76 2.69
N GLN A 80 -7.54 -21.39 1.77
CA GLN A 80 -7.22 -20.50 0.65
C GLN A 80 -7.34 -19.04 1.08
N ASN A 81 -6.23 -18.45 1.49
CA ASN A 81 -6.14 -17.10 2.04
C ASN A 81 -5.99 -16.06 0.94
N THR A 82 -6.95 -15.98 0.01
CA THR A 82 -6.96 -15.02 -1.09
C THR A 82 -8.04 -13.97 -0.90
N ILE A 83 -7.84 -12.80 -1.50
CA ILE A 83 -8.86 -11.75 -1.53
C ILE A 83 -10.17 -12.24 -2.16
N LEU A 84 -10.07 -13.08 -3.21
CA LEU A 84 -11.23 -13.68 -3.88
C LEU A 84 -12.08 -14.51 -2.93
N THR A 85 -11.45 -15.31 -2.07
CA THR A 85 -12.14 -16.12 -1.07
C THR A 85 -12.93 -15.25 -0.10
N ALA A 86 -12.34 -14.15 0.39
CA ALA A 86 -13.00 -13.21 1.30
C ALA A 86 -14.18 -12.47 0.61
N ILE A 87 -14.00 -12.02 -0.63
CA ILE A 87 -15.03 -11.36 -1.42
C ILE A 87 -16.18 -12.33 -1.72
N THR A 88 -15.88 -13.55 -2.22
CA THR A 88 -16.88 -14.57 -2.51
C THR A 88 -17.71 -14.94 -1.28
N ALA A 89 -17.07 -15.08 -0.11
CA ALA A 89 -17.78 -15.30 1.14
C ALA A 89 -18.80 -14.19 1.42
N THR A 90 -18.38 -12.92 1.27
CA THR A 90 -19.22 -11.76 1.52
C THR A 90 -20.35 -11.63 0.49
N GLU A 91 -20.08 -11.83 -0.80
CA GLU A 91 -21.08 -11.80 -1.87
C GLU A 91 -22.15 -12.88 -1.72
N ARG A 92 -21.75 -14.06 -1.21
CA ARG A 92 -22.68 -15.15 -0.95
C ARG A 92 -23.47 -14.99 0.36
N GLY A 93 -23.21 -13.92 1.12
CA GLY A 93 -23.96 -13.57 2.33
C GLY A 93 -23.37 -14.11 3.62
N ALA A 94 -22.10 -14.52 3.63
CA ALA A 94 -21.41 -14.80 4.88
C ALA A 94 -21.34 -13.55 5.76
N PHE A 95 -21.42 -13.74 7.07
CA PHE A 95 -21.25 -12.68 8.06
C PHE A 95 -19.79 -12.24 8.16
N ASP A 96 -18.87 -13.21 8.16
CA ASP A 96 -17.43 -12.97 8.19
C ASP A 96 -16.67 -14.17 7.58
N TYR A 97 -15.39 -13.94 7.28
CA TYR A 97 -14.46 -14.91 6.74
C TYR A 97 -13.27 -15.06 7.69
N LEU A 98 -12.87 -16.32 8.00
CA LEU A 98 -11.79 -16.65 8.90
C LEU A 98 -10.73 -17.51 8.18
N PRO A 99 -9.53 -16.95 7.86
CA PRO A 99 -8.46 -17.69 7.18
C PRO A 99 -7.83 -18.74 8.12
N LYS A 100 -7.57 -19.95 7.63
CA LYS A 100 -6.80 -20.98 8.33
C LYS A 100 -5.29 -20.81 8.03
N PRO A 101 -4.38 -20.91 9.02
CA PRO A 101 -4.62 -21.07 10.45
C PRO A 101 -5.08 -19.76 11.11
N PHE A 102 -5.96 -19.84 12.10
CA PHE A 102 -6.50 -18.71 12.85
C PHE A 102 -6.20 -18.80 14.35
N ASP A 103 -6.16 -17.64 15.03
CA ASP A 103 -6.06 -17.59 16.49
C ASP A 103 -7.46 -17.85 17.10
N LEU A 104 -7.51 -18.64 18.17
CA LEU A 104 -8.74 -18.89 18.91
C LEU A 104 -9.37 -17.63 19.52
N LYS A 105 -8.57 -16.61 19.82
CA LYS A 105 -9.07 -15.28 20.25
C LYS A 105 -9.81 -14.59 19.13
N GLU A 106 -9.28 -14.68 17.91
CA GLU A 106 -9.91 -14.10 16.73
C GLU A 106 -11.25 -14.78 16.41
N LEU A 107 -11.27 -16.11 16.43
CA LEU A 107 -12.50 -16.90 16.31
C LEU A 107 -13.56 -16.46 17.33
N THR A 108 -13.19 -16.35 18.61
CA THR A 108 -14.12 -15.96 19.67
C THR A 108 -14.65 -14.53 19.46
N ALA A 109 -13.82 -13.60 19.02
CA ALA A 109 -14.23 -12.23 18.71
C ALA A 109 -15.20 -12.17 17.52
N VAL A 110 -14.97 -12.98 16.47
CA VAL A 110 -15.89 -13.09 15.33
C VAL A 110 -17.24 -13.66 15.76
N VAL A 111 -17.23 -14.71 16.57
CA VAL A 111 -18.45 -15.35 17.11
C VAL A 111 -19.27 -14.38 17.97
N GLN A 112 -18.61 -13.62 18.86
CA GLN A 112 -19.27 -12.62 19.69
C GLN A 112 -19.94 -11.53 18.85
N ARG A 113 -19.24 -11.01 17.83
CA ARG A 113 -19.79 -10.02 16.90
C ARG A 113 -20.99 -10.57 16.12
N ALA A 114 -20.89 -11.81 15.64
CA ALA A 114 -21.93 -12.46 14.85
C ALA A 114 -23.23 -12.66 15.68
N LEU A 115 -23.11 -12.98 16.95
CA LEU A 115 -24.25 -13.18 17.85
C LEU A 115 -24.82 -11.87 18.42
N ALA A 116 -24.03 -10.78 18.46
CA ALA A 116 -24.45 -9.46 18.98
C ALA A 116 -25.12 -8.56 17.93
N SER A 117 -24.95 -8.85 16.62
CA SER A 117 -25.43 -7.97 15.54
C SER A 117 -26.90 -8.24 15.19
N PRO A 118 -27.79 -7.23 15.21
CA PRO A 118 -29.11 -7.36 14.61
C PRO A 118 -29.01 -7.38 13.08
N THR A 119 -29.68 -8.32 12.46
CA THR A 119 -29.54 -8.65 11.03
C THR A 119 -30.21 -7.59 10.15
N THR A 120 -29.44 -6.91 9.31
CA THR A 120 -29.95 -6.02 8.26
C THR A 120 -30.10 -6.81 6.95
N LYS A 121 -31.27 -6.76 6.35
CA LYS A 121 -31.56 -7.40 5.04
C LYS A 121 -30.64 -6.87 3.95
N ARG A 122 -29.98 -7.76 3.22
CA ARG A 122 -29.21 -7.47 1.99
C ARG A 122 -29.74 -8.33 0.85
N ASP A 123 -30.06 -7.67 -0.27
CA ASP A 123 -30.46 -8.33 -1.52
C ASP A 123 -29.24 -8.94 -2.22
N LEU A 124 -29.40 -10.18 -2.66
CA LEU A 124 -28.35 -10.99 -3.28
C LEU A 124 -28.60 -11.16 -4.76
N THR A 125 -27.72 -10.66 -5.60
CA THR A 125 -27.57 -11.10 -6.98
C THR A 125 -26.10 -11.30 -7.31
N ALA A 126 -25.70 -12.54 -7.51
CA ALA A 126 -24.32 -12.91 -7.86
C ALA A 126 -24.30 -13.61 -9.23
N GLU A 127 -23.56 -13.05 -10.17
CA GLU A 127 -23.13 -13.73 -11.39
C GLU A 127 -21.62 -14.00 -11.32
N GLN A 128 -21.28 -15.26 -11.63
CA GLN A 128 -19.91 -15.80 -11.64
C GLN A 128 -19.10 -15.19 -12.78
N ARG A 129 -17.88 -14.70 -12.53
CA ARG A 129 -16.82 -14.55 -13.55
C ARG A 129 -15.41 -14.46 -12.95
N GLY A 130 -14.50 -15.32 -13.46
CA GLY A 130 -13.12 -15.01 -13.84
C GLY A 130 -12.03 -15.04 -12.78
N GLU A 131 -11.28 -16.13 -12.76
CA GLU A 131 -10.15 -16.41 -11.83
C GLU A 131 -8.86 -15.57 -12.06
N ASP A 132 -8.82 -14.59 -13.00
CA ASP A 132 -7.56 -14.05 -13.53
C ASP A 132 -7.31 -12.55 -13.30
N ARG A 133 -7.92 -11.90 -12.34
CA ARG A 133 -7.72 -10.43 -12.18
C ARG A 133 -7.33 -10.02 -10.78
N LEU A 134 -6.05 -9.63 -10.65
CA LEU A 134 -5.33 -8.94 -9.57
C LEU A 134 -4.77 -9.82 -8.46
N PRO A 135 -3.46 -10.05 -8.45
CA PRO A 135 -2.79 -10.72 -7.36
C PRO A 135 -2.48 -9.74 -6.21
N LEU A 136 -3.47 -9.43 -5.37
CA LEU A 136 -3.14 -9.01 -4.01
C LEU A 136 -2.69 -10.27 -3.27
N ILE A 137 -1.39 -10.37 -3.03
CA ILE A 137 -0.75 -11.54 -2.43
C ILE A 137 -0.39 -11.22 -0.99
N GLY A 138 -0.79 -12.10 -0.08
CA GLY A 138 -0.39 -12.04 1.32
C GLY A 138 -1.22 -12.98 2.18
N ARG A 139 -0.54 -13.71 3.09
CA ARG A 139 -1.14 -14.59 4.08
C ARG A 139 -1.03 -14.02 5.49
N SER A 140 -0.24 -12.97 5.66
CA SER A 140 -0.04 -12.33 6.95
C SER A 140 -1.37 -11.84 7.55
N PRO A 141 -1.53 -11.86 8.88
CA PRO A 141 -2.73 -11.38 9.55
C PRO A 141 -3.09 -9.95 9.15
N ALA A 142 -2.08 -9.10 8.94
CA ALA A 142 -2.27 -7.72 8.51
C ALA A 142 -2.92 -7.64 7.11
N MET A 143 -2.51 -8.48 6.15
CA MET A 143 -3.12 -8.53 4.82
C MET A 143 -4.52 -9.17 4.86
N GLN A 144 -4.75 -10.14 5.72
CA GLN A 144 -6.07 -10.75 5.89
C GLN A 144 -7.10 -9.73 6.40
N GLU A 145 -6.71 -8.83 7.32
CA GLU A 145 -7.59 -7.74 7.75
C GLU A 145 -7.92 -6.78 6.59
N ILE A 146 -6.92 -6.44 5.77
CA ILE A 146 -7.13 -5.63 4.56
C ILE A 146 -8.14 -6.31 3.61
N TYR A 147 -8.02 -7.63 3.38
CA TYR A 147 -8.96 -8.37 2.53
C TYR A 147 -10.40 -8.35 3.08
N ARG A 148 -10.58 -8.49 4.40
CA ARG A 148 -11.90 -8.37 5.04
C ARG A 148 -12.49 -6.97 4.86
N VAL A 149 -11.67 -5.94 5.04
CA VAL A 149 -12.12 -4.54 4.85
C VAL A 149 -12.50 -4.31 3.39
N ILE A 150 -11.67 -4.75 2.43
CA ILE A 150 -12.00 -4.65 0.99
C ILE A 150 -13.32 -5.36 0.72
N ALA A 151 -13.50 -6.62 1.15
CA ALA A 151 -14.71 -7.39 0.91
C ALA A 151 -15.99 -6.69 1.43
N ARG A 152 -15.91 -6.02 2.58
CA ARG A 152 -17.03 -5.21 3.11
C ARG A 152 -17.29 -3.94 2.29
N LEU A 153 -16.24 -3.30 1.80
CA LEU A 153 -16.31 -2.04 1.05
C LEU A 153 -16.76 -2.21 -0.41
N THR A 154 -16.65 -3.41 -0.98
CA THR A 154 -17.16 -3.70 -2.33
C THR A 154 -18.67 -3.49 -2.43
N GLN A 155 -19.41 -3.65 -1.30
CA GLN A 155 -20.85 -3.45 -1.23
C GLN A 155 -21.26 -2.00 -1.00
N THR A 156 -20.34 -1.05 -0.95
CA THR A 156 -20.60 0.36 -0.65
C THR A 156 -19.91 1.27 -1.67
N ASP A 157 -20.43 2.50 -1.81
CA ASP A 157 -19.79 3.58 -2.58
C ASP A 157 -19.08 4.61 -1.67
N LEU A 158 -18.75 4.21 -0.44
CA LEU A 158 -18.05 5.09 0.49
C LEU A 158 -16.67 5.48 -0.05
N THR A 159 -16.26 6.70 0.27
CA THR A 159 -14.90 7.19 0.01
C THR A 159 -13.91 6.41 0.88
N VAL A 160 -12.82 5.95 0.28
CA VAL A 160 -11.78 5.18 0.96
C VAL A 160 -10.46 5.95 0.89
N MET A 161 -9.82 6.10 2.05
CA MET A 161 -8.48 6.68 2.17
C MET A 161 -7.46 5.58 2.42
N ILE A 162 -6.59 5.30 1.45
CA ILE A 162 -5.54 4.28 1.54
C ILE A 162 -4.23 4.95 1.96
N MET A 163 -3.74 4.62 3.15
CA MET A 163 -2.48 5.12 3.69
C MET A 163 -1.42 4.02 3.67
N GLY A 164 -0.21 4.34 3.28
CA GLY A 164 0.90 3.39 3.28
C GLY A 164 2.11 3.92 2.54
N GLU A 165 3.27 3.36 2.85
CA GLU A 165 4.54 3.74 2.22
C GLU A 165 4.52 3.53 0.70
N SER A 166 5.43 4.19 -0.01
CA SER A 166 5.60 3.98 -1.45
C SER A 166 5.93 2.50 -1.73
N GLY A 167 5.36 1.96 -2.83
CA GLY A 167 5.61 0.58 -3.23
C GLY A 167 4.87 -0.50 -2.41
N THR A 168 3.96 -0.17 -1.49
CA THR A 168 3.18 -1.15 -0.71
C THR A 168 2.04 -1.81 -1.48
N GLY A 169 1.61 -1.24 -2.63
CA GLY A 169 0.52 -1.75 -3.48
C GLY A 169 -0.82 -1.01 -3.32
N LYS A 170 -0.80 0.28 -2.95
CA LYS A 170 -2.02 1.12 -2.78
C LYS A 170 -2.94 1.10 -4.01
N GLU A 171 -2.37 1.19 -5.22
CA GLU A 171 -3.14 1.14 -6.47
C GLU A 171 -3.82 -0.22 -6.68
N LEU A 172 -3.15 -1.34 -6.34
CA LEU A 172 -3.75 -2.67 -6.46
C LEU A 172 -4.98 -2.82 -5.54
N VAL A 173 -4.93 -2.22 -4.33
CA VAL A 173 -6.07 -2.17 -3.42
C VAL A 173 -7.20 -1.33 -3.99
N ALA A 174 -6.89 -0.16 -4.55
CA ALA A 174 -7.91 0.70 -5.18
C ALA A 174 -8.57 0.01 -6.37
N ARG A 175 -7.79 -0.68 -7.19
CA ARG A 175 -8.26 -1.46 -8.33
C ARG A 175 -9.14 -2.63 -7.88
N ALA A 176 -8.76 -3.34 -6.80
CA ALA A 176 -9.60 -4.40 -6.23
C ALA A 176 -10.94 -3.86 -5.71
N LEU A 177 -10.96 -2.70 -5.05
CA LEU A 177 -12.20 -2.03 -4.60
C LEU A 177 -13.12 -1.64 -5.77
N HIS A 178 -12.58 -1.35 -6.94
CA HIS A 178 -13.34 -1.08 -8.17
C HIS A 178 -13.82 -2.37 -8.81
N ASP A 179 -12.91 -3.30 -9.15
CA ASP A 179 -13.18 -4.50 -9.95
C ASP A 179 -14.19 -5.46 -9.27
N TYR A 180 -14.18 -5.48 -7.93
CA TYR A 180 -15.14 -6.25 -7.13
C TYR A 180 -16.27 -5.39 -6.54
N GLY A 181 -16.28 -4.08 -6.83
CA GLY A 181 -17.28 -3.13 -6.35
C GLY A 181 -18.53 -3.06 -7.21
N LYS A 182 -19.50 -2.25 -6.73
CA LYS A 182 -20.76 -1.99 -7.46
C LYS A 182 -20.52 -1.35 -8.83
N ARG A 183 -19.43 -0.57 -8.96
CA ARG A 183 -19.09 0.19 -10.18
C ARG A 183 -18.10 -0.53 -11.08
N ARG A 184 -17.94 -1.84 -10.95
CA ARG A 184 -16.98 -2.68 -11.72
C ARG A 184 -17.14 -2.59 -13.24
N HIS A 185 -18.31 -2.19 -13.73
CA HIS A 185 -18.60 -2.02 -15.15
C HIS A 185 -18.33 -0.60 -15.66
N GLY A 186 -18.11 0.35 -14.75
CA GLY A 186 -17.71 1.73 -15.06
C GLY A 186 -16.22 1.87 -15.32
N ALA A 187 -15.79 3.09 -15.63
CA ALA A 187 -14.38 3.37 -15.84
C ALA A 187 -13.61 3.39 -14.49
N PHE A 188 -12.40 2.83 -14.49
CA PHE A 188 -11.40 3.07 -13.42
C PHE A 188 -10.37 4.05 -13.94
N VAL A 189 -10.42 5.30 -13.43
CA VAL A 189 -9.50 6.37 -13.81
C VAL A 189 -8.53 6.62 -12.67
N ALA A 190 -7.26 6.31 -12.91
CA ALA A 190 -6.19 6.56 -11.93
C ALA A 190 -5.44 7.84 -12.28
N VAL A 191 -5.18 8.66 -11.27
CA VAL A 191 -4.46 9.93 -11.40
C VAL A 191 -3.44 10.02 -10.27
N ASN A 192 -2.16 10.17 -10.62
CA ASN A 192 -1.10 10.42 -9.66
C ASN A 192 -0.85 11.94 -9.58
N MET A 193 -1.13 12.54 -8.41
CA MET A 193 -0.99 13.98 -8.20
C MET A 193 0.46 14.45 -8.29
N ALA A 194 1.41 13.64 -7.87
CA ALA A 194 2.83 13.99 -7.92
C ALA A 194 3.39 14.04 -9.37
N ALA A 195 2.76 13.31 -10.30
CA ALA A 195 3.20 13.28 -11.70
C ALA A 195 2.69 14.44 -12.56
N ILE A 196 1.80 15.30 -12.02
CA ILE A 196 1.19 16.41 -12.76
C ILE A 196 1.79 17.73 -12.26
N PRO A 197 2.27 18.64 -13.17
CA PRO A 197 2.66 19.98 -12.79
C PRO A 197 1.52 20.69 -12.03
N LYS A 198 1.84 21.37 -10.92
CA LYS A 198 0.84 21.95 -9.99
C LYS A 198 -0.18 22.86 -10.71
N GLU A 199 0.29 23.59 -11.70
CA GLU A 199 -0.53 24.53 -12.50
C GLU A 199 -1.53 23.82 -13.41
N LEU A 200 -1.31 22.54 -13.73
CA LEU A 200 -2.17 21.75 -14.62
C LEU A 200 -3.14 20.84 -13.87
N VAL A 201 -2.96 20.62 -12.57
CA VAL A 201 -3.78 19.68 -11.77
C VAL A 201 -5.27 19.99 -11.89
N GLU A 202 -5.68 21.27 -11.79
CA GLU A 202 -7.09 21.65 -11.93
C GLU A 202 -7.63 21.33 -13.32
N SER A 203 -6.88 21.66 -14.37
CA SER A 203 -7.27 21.40 -15.76
C SER A 203 -7.37 19.91 -16.06
N GLU A 204 -6.43 19.10 -15.54
CA GLU A 204 -6.46 17.64 -15.69
C GLU A 204 -7.64 17.01 -14.96
N LEU A 205 -7.93 17.43 -13.74
CA LEU A 205 -9.02 16.86 -12.94
C LEU A 205 -10.39 17.27 -13.45
N PHE A 206 -10.62 18.57 -13.65
CA PHE A 206 -11.94 19.15 -13.90
C PHE A 206 -12.21 19.52 -15.37
N GLY A 207 -11.17 19.41 -16.23
CA GLY A 207 -11.23 19.89 -17.60
C GLY A 207 -11.17 21.42 -17.72
N HIS A 208 -11.09 21.91 -18.93
CA HIS A 208 -11.02 23.34 -19.22
C HIS A 208 -11.81 23.74 -20.46
N GLU A 209 -12.33 24.94 -20.45
CA GLU A 209 -12.95 25.55 -21.62
C GLU A 209 -11.88 26.14 -22.56
N ARG A 210 -12.25 26.30 -23.82
CA ARG A 210 -11.40 26.97 -24.79
C ARG A 210 -11.05 28.39 -24.32
N GLY A 211 -9.75 28.73 -24.28
CA GLY A 211 -9.28 30.05 -23.85
C GLY A 211 -9.16 30.21 -22.32
N ALA A 212 -9.31 29.18 -21.55
CA ALA A 212 -9.20 29.22 -20.07
C ALA A 212 -7.81 29.66 -19.57
N PHE A 213 -6.76 29.35 -20.33
CA PHE A 213 -5.38 29.75 -20.06
C PHE A 213 -4.59 29.84 -21.37
N THR A 214 -3.38 30.43 -21.34
CA THR A 214 -2.48 30.53 -22.49
C THR A 214 -2.10 29.12 -22.97
N GLY A 215 -2.60 28.74 -24.16
CA GLY A 215 -2.42 27.37 -24.72
C GLY A 215 -3.70 26.52 -24.77
N ALA A 216 -4.79 26.94 -24.14
CA ALA A 216 -6.09 26.25 -24.21
C ALA A 216 -6.80 26.51 -25.54
N THR A 217 -6.31 25.89 -26.62
CA THR A 217 -6.87 26.08 -27.98
C THR A 217 -8.21 25.37 -28.17
N ASN A 218 -8.44 24.27 -27.47
CA ASN A 218 -9.66 23.46 -27.50
C ASN A 218 -10.19 23.24 -26.06
N ARG A 219 -11.43 22.74 -25.95
CA ARG A 219 -11.96 22.24 -24.68
C ARG A 219 -11.20 20.94 -24.30
N GLY A 220 -10.77 20.83 -23.05
CA GLY A 220 -10.14 19.62 -22.48
C GLY A 220 -11.12 18.85 -21.60
N VAL A 221 -11.19 17.53 -21.79
CA VAL A 221 -12.00 16.60 -20.98
C VAL A 221 -11.24 16.31 -19.68
N GLY A 222 -11.86 16.55 -18.53
CA GLY A 222 -11.27 16.27 -17.20
C GLY A 222 -11.39 14.81 -16.78
N ARG A 223 -10.63 14.42 -15.75
CA ARG A 223 -10.65 13.05 -15.18
C ARG A 223 -11.99 12.74 -14.52
N PHE A 224 -12.69 13.71 -13.95
CA PHE A 224 -14.04 13.51 -13.42
C PHE A 224 -15.03 13.09 -14.51
N GLU A 225 -14.98 13.77 -15.67
CA GLU A 225 -15.83 13.42 -16.82
C GLU A 225 -15.50 12.01 -17.35
N GLN A 226 -14.20 11.62 -17.39
CA GLN A 226 -13.75 10.29 -17.81
C GLN A 226 -14.18 9.18 -16.83
N ALA A 227 -14.30 9.50 -15.54
CA ALA A 227 -14.66 8.55 -14.48
C ALA A 227 -16.17 8.46 -14.22
N GLU A 228 -17.01 9.17 -15.01
CA GLU A 228 -18.44 9.22 -14.78
C GLU A 228 -19.08 7.83 -14.72
N GLY A 229 -19.92 7.58 -13.72
CA GLY A 229 -20.50 6.26 -13.41
C GLY A 229 -19.52 5.22 -12.89
N GLY A 230 -18.23 5.57 -12.76
CA GLY A 230 -17.13 4.69 -12.37
C GLY A 230 -16.42 5.07 -11.08
N THR A 231 -15.11 4.92 -11.08
CA THR A 231 -14.24 5.19 -9.92
C THR A 231 -13.06 6.07 -10.32
N LEU A 232 -12.83 7.14 -9.57
CA LEU A 232 -11.64 7.99 -9.67
C LEU A 232 -10.69 7.66 -8.53
N PHE A 233 -9.50 7.19 -8.87
CA PHE A 233 -8.43 6.93 -7.92
C PHE A 233 -7.43 8.08 -7.94
N LEU A 234 -7.29 8.77 -6.80
CA LEU A 234 -6.40 9.90 -6.58
C LEU A 234 -5.18 9.42 -5.78
N ASP A 235 -4.10 9.08 -6.47
CA ASP A 235 -2.84 8.69 -5.82
C ASP A 235 -2.03 9.92 -5.43
N GLU A 236 -1.29 9.80 -4.32
CA GLU A 236 -0.48 10.84 -3.68
C GLU A 236 -1.27 12.14 -3.47
N ILE A 237 -2.47 12.02 -2.88
CA ILE A 237 -3.39 13.15 -2.63
C ILE A 237 -2.76 14.27 -1.80
N GLY A 238 -1.72 13.97 -1.00
CA GLY A 238 -0.96 14.95 -0.22
C GLY A 238 -0.18 15.97 -1.06
N ASP A 239 0.01 15.72 -2.35
CA ASP A 239 0.68 16.63 -3.29
C ASP A 239 -0.27 17.54 -4.05
N MET A 240 -1.58 17.41 -3.82
CA MET A 240 -2.60 18.24 -4.50
C MET A 240 -2.50 19.71 -4.06
N PRO A 241 -2.45 20.68 -5.02
CA PRO A 241 -2.48 22.11 -4.72
C PRO A 241 -3.76 22.56 -3.99
N LEU A 242 -3.66 23.58 -3.14
CA LEU A 242 -4.77 24.09 -2.32
C LEU A 242 -6.00 24.52 -3.13
N GLU A 243 -5.80 25.05 -4.32
CA GLU A 243 -6.86 25.43 -5.24
C GLU A 243 -7.66 24.21 -5.69
N ALA A 244 -6.96 23.15 -6.12
CA ALA A 244 -7.57 21.89 -6.51
C ALA A 244 -8.25 21.18 -5.33
N GLN A 245 -7.67 21.25 -4.11
CA GLN A 245 -8.31 20.74 -2.88
C GLN A 245 -9.65 21.42 -2.63
N THR A 246 -9.75 22.74 -2.86
CA THR A 246 -11.00 23.49 -2.67
C THR A 246 -12.08 23.04 -3.64
N ARG A 247 -11.72 22.76 -4.90
CA ARG A 247 -12.66 22.27 -5.91
C ARG A 247 -13.07 20.81 -5.62
N LEU A 248 -12.12 19.95 -5.24
CA LEU A 248 -12.41 18.57 -4.85
C LEU A 248 -13.39 18.51 -3.66
N LEU A 249 -13.21 19.38 -2.67
CA LEU A 249 -14.13 19.48 -1.53
C LEU A 249 -15.56 19.78 -1.98
N ARG A 250 -15.75 20.70 -2.94
CA ARG A 250 -17.08 21.01 -3.50
C ARG A 250 -17.68 19.78 -4.18
N VAL A 251 -16.91 19.04 -4.95
CA VAL A 251 -17.38 17.79 -5.57
C VAL A 251 -17.86 16.80 -4.52
N LEU A 252 -17.08 16.59 -3.45
CA LEU A 252 -17.43 15.67 -2.36
C LEU A 252 -18.65 16.11 -1.54
N GLN A 253 -18.96 17.41 -1.52
CA GLN A 253 -20.08 17.98 -0.76
C GLN A 253 -21.35 18.10 -1.61
N GLN A 254 -21.24 18.56 -2.84
CA GLN A 254 -22.35 18.97 -3.70
C GLN A 254 -22.64 17.97 -4.83
N GLY A 255 -21.68 17.08 -5.13
CA GLY A 255 -21.79 16.16 -6.28
C GLY A 255 -21.71 16.85 -7.62
N GLU A 256 -21.07 18.03 -7.69
CA GLU A 256 -20.93 18.81 -8.92
C GLU A 256 -19.59 19.57 -8.97
N TYR A 257 -19.14 19.87 -10.17
CA TYR A 257 -17.95 20.68 -10.42
C TYR A 257 -18.15 21.61 -11.60
N THR A 258 -17.20 22.54 -11.80
CA THR A 258 -17.14 23.41 -13.00
C THR A 258 -15.80 23.18 -13.70
N THR A 259 -15.76 23.24 -15.02
CA THR A 259 -14.51 23.27 -15.80
C THR A 259 -13.69 24.54 -15.50
N VAL A 260 -12.39 24.50 -15.73
CA VAL A 260 -11.54 25.70 -15.62
C VAL A 260 -11.96 26.71 -16.72
N GLY A 261 -12.29 27.93 -16.31
CA GLY A 261 -12.88 28.95 -17.21
C GLY A 261 -14.37 28.80 -17.47
N GLY A 262 -14.99 27.68 -17.06
CA GLY A 262 -16.44 27.45 -17.17
C GLY A 262 -17.23 28.03 -15.99
N ARG A 263 -18.54 28.26 -16.21
CA ARG A 263 -19.48 28.76 -15.18
C ARG A 263 -20.61 27.82 -14.90
N THR A 264 -20.85 26.83 -15.75
CA THR A 264 -21.96 25.90 -15.65
C THR A 264 -21.57 24.75 -14.72
N PRO A 265 -22.31 24.48 -13.63
CA PRO A 265 -22.09 23.31 -12.79
C PRO A 265 -22.41 22.02 -13.58
N ILE A 266 -21.56 21.03 -13.44
CA ILE A 266 -21.68 19.70 -14.03
C ILE A 266 -21.84 18.72 -12.89
N LYS A 267 -22.96 18.00 -12.85
CA LYS A 267 -23.20 16.94 -11.87
C LYS A 267 -22.28 15.75 -12.20
N THR A 268 -21.82 15.07 -11.17
CA THR A 268 -20.99 13.89 -11.32
C THR A 268 -21.38 12.78 -10.36
N ASP A 269 -21.39 11.57 -10.85
CA ASP A 269 -21.63 10.34 -10.08
C ASP A 269 -20.37 9.45 -10.14
N VAL A 270 -19.36 9.84 -9.35
CA VAL A 270 -18.05 9.17 -9.31
C VAL A 270 -17.73 8.70 -7.90
N ARG A 271 -17.34 7.42 -7.74
CA ARG A 271 -16.76 6.93 -6.49
C ARG A 271 -15.32 7.41 -6.38
N ILE A 272 -14.95 8.02 -5.24
CA ILE A 272 -13.59 8.50 -4.99
C ILE A 272 -12.85 7.54 -4.07
N ILE A 273 -11.64 7.15 -4.48
CA ILE A 273 -10.63 6.45 -3.67
C ILE A 273 -9.39 7.31 -3.67
N ALA A 274 -8.89 7.69 -2.50
CA ALA A 274 -7.68 8.48 -2.37
C ALA A 274 -6.55 7.66 -1.73
N ALA A 275 -5.32 7.92 -2.12
CA ALA A 275 -4.15 7.28 -1.52
C ALA A 275 -3.04 8.29 -1.22
N THR A 276 -2.24 8.01 -0.19
CA THR A 276 -1.07 8.82 0.15
C THR A 276 -0.03 8.02 0.93
N ASN A 277 1.23 8.40 0.78
CA ASN A 277 2.35 7.96 1.61
C ASN A 277 2.71 9.00 2.69
N ARG A 278 2.15 10.23 2.62
CA ARG A 278 2.45 11.34 3.54
C ARG A 278 1.51 11.34 4.74
N ASP A 279 1.98 11.89 5.86
CA ASP A 279 1.14 12.22 7.01
C ASP A 279 0.32 13.49 6.73
N LEU A 280 -0.95 13.30 6.36
CA LEU A 280 -1.87 14.41 6.07
C LEU A 280 -2.10 15.31 7.29
N ARG A 281 -2.00 14.80 8.52
CA ARG A 281 -2.14 15.63 9.73
C ARG A 281 -0.98 16.61 9.86
N GLN A 282 0.23 16.17 9.54
CA GLN A 282 1.39 17.05 9.49
C GLN A 282 1.23 18.11 8.40
N LEU A 283 0.74 17.74 7.21
CA LEU A 283 0.46 18.70 6.12
C LEU A 283 -0.62 19.72 6.49
N ILE A 284 -1.64 19.32 7.27
CA ILE A 284 -2.67 20.24 7.80
C ILE A 284 -2.02 21.26 8.74
N GLN A 285 -1.17 20.84 9.65
CA GLN A 285 -0.45 21.73 10.56
C GLN A 285 0.45 22.74 9.83
N GLN A 286 1.01 22.34 8.69
CA GLN A 286 1.84 23.18 7.82
C GLN A 286 1.02 24.10 6.89
N GLY A 287 -0.33 23.98 6.88
CA GLY A 287 -1.19 24.74 5.98
C GLY A 287 -1.14 24.28 4.51
N LEU A 288 -0.56 23.10 4.24
CA LEU A 288 -0.42 22.52 2.89
C LEU A 288 -1.59 21.63 2.49
N PHE A 289 -2.39 21.18 3.47
CA PHE A 289 -3.60 20.38 3.23
C PHE A 289 -4.77 20.91 4.07
N ARG A 290 -5.96 20.93 3.49
CA ARG A 290 -7.16 21.44 4.16
C ARG A 290 -7.75 20.39 5.12
N GLU A 291 -8.06 20.80 6.31
CA GLU A 291 -8.66 19.94 7.34
C GLU A 291 -10.07 19.46 6.97
N ASP A 292 -10.89 20.34 6.35
CA ASP A 292 -12.23 19.99 5.90
C ASP A 292 -12.24 18.92 4.79
N LEU A 293 -11.31 18.98 3.86
CA LEU A 293 -11.12 17.97 2.85
C LEU A 293 -10.67 16.63 3.46
N TYR A 294 -9.74 16.67 4.44
CA TYR A 294 -9.28 15.47 5.14
C TYR A 294 -10.45 14.69 5.74
N TYR A 295 -11.34 15.35 6.50
CA TYR A 295 -12.49 14.66 7.10
C TYR A 295 -13.47 14.11 6.05
N ARG A 296 -13.57 14.73 4.89
CA ARG A 296 -14.46 14.28 3.82
C ARG A 296 -13.89 13.10 3.02
N LEU A 297 -12.57 13.02 2.88
CA LEU A 297 -11.87 11.89 2.24
C LEU A 297 -11.68 10.71 3.19
N ASN A 298 -11.42 10.96 4.46
CA ASN A 298 -11.10 9.95 5.47
C ASN A 298 -12.35 9.31 6.10
N VAL A 299 -13.33 8.92 5.25
CA VAL A 299 -14.55 8.24 5.72
C VAL A 299 -14.23 6.81 6.15
N VAL A 300 -13.50 6.08 5.31
CA VAL A 300 -12.97 4.76 5.65
C VAL A 300 -11.46 4.75 5.50
N PRO A 301 -10.72 4.91 6.62
CA PRO A 301 -9.26 4.80 6.59
C PRO A 301 -8.84 3.33 6.43
N MET A 302 -7.88 3.10 5.52
CA MET A 302 -7.25 1.80 5.30
C MET A 302 -5.73 1.97 5.31
N ARG A 303 -5.05 1.37 6.29
CA ARG A 303 -3.59 1.39 6.38
C ARG A 303 -3.00 0.12 5.76
N LEU A 304 -2.25 0.29 4.67
CA LEU A 304 -1.49 -0.80 4.07
C LEU A 304 -0.17 -0.99 4.83
N PRO A 305 0.10 -2.18 5.36
CA PRO A 305 1.33 -2.43 6.09
C PRO A 305 2.53 -2.42 5.15
N PRO A 306 3.67 -1.84 5.56
CA PRO A 306 4.93 -1.99 4.84
C PRO A 306 5.40 -3.45 4.84
N LEU A 307 6.24 -3.84 3.87
CA LEU A 307 6.63 -5.23 3.67
C LEU A 307 7.34 -5.84 4.90
N ARG A 308 8.09 -5.03 5.65
CA ARG A 308 8.74 -5.45 6.92
C ARG A 308 7.75 -5.86 8.03
N GLU A 309 6.52 -5.35 8.02
CA GLU A 309 5.44 -5.72 8.97
C GLU A 309 4.67 -6.98 8.51
N ARG A 310 4.95 -7.46 7.27
CA ARG A 310 4.37 -8.67 6.68
C ARG A 310 5.44 -9.57 6.01
N ALA A 311 6.56 -9.74 6.66
CA ALA A 311 7.70 -10.52 6.15
C ALA A 311 7.33 -11.98 5.80
N GLU A 312 6.28 -12.51 6.40
CA GLU A 312 5.71 -13.84 6.09
C GLU A 312 5.19 -13.94 4.66
N ASP A 313 4.83 -12.81 4.03
CA ASP A 313 4.32 -12.77 2.66
C ASP A 313 5.44 -12.78 1.60
N VAL A 314 6.68 -12.49 2.00
CA VAL A 314 7.84 -12.40 1.08
C VAL A 314 8.01 -13.66 0.22
N PRO A 315 7.95 -14.89 0.76
CA PRO A 315 8.11 -16.09 -0.08
C PRO A 315 7.04 -16.23 -1.17
N ASP A 316 5.78 -15.86 -0.87
CA ASP A 316 4.70 -15.95 -1.84
C ASP A 316 4.81 -14.86 -2.91
N LEU A 317 5.21 -13.65 -2.53
CA LEU A 317 5.51 -12.55 -3.45
C LEU A 317 6.67 -12.92 -4.39
N VAL A 318 7.74 -13.50 -3.86
CA VAL A 318 8.88 -13.95 -4.68
C VAL A 318 8.45 -15.01 -5.70
N ARG A 319 7.69 -16.01 -5.28
CA ARG A 319 7.17 -17.06 -6.19
C ARG A 319 6.27 -16.45 -7.27
N HIS A 320 5.45 -15.49 -6.90
CA HIS A 320 4.61 -14.77 -7.86
C HIS A 320 5.44 -14.00 -8.88
N PHE A 321 6.43 -13.21 -8.44
CA PHE A 321 7.26 -12.42 -9.35
C PHE A 321 8.13 -13.29 -10.27
N LEU A 322 8.61 -14.44 -9.79
CA LEU A 322 9.31 -15.39 -10.65
C LEU A 322 8.40 -15.96 -11.73
N ARG A 323 7.16 -16.37 -11.40
CA ARG A 323 6.18 -16.83 -12.39
C ARG A 323 5.82 -15.72 -13.38
N LYS A 324 5.56 -14.51 -12.89
CA LYS A 324 5.27 -13.36 -13.74
C LYS A 324 6.42 -13.08 -14.71
N ALA A 325 7.66 -13.18 -14.26
CA ALA A 325 8.84 -13.04 -15.11
C ALA A 325 8.90 -14.14 -16.18
N GLU A 326 8.56 -15.39 -15.83
CA GLU A 326 8.47 -16.51 -16.76
C GLU A 326 7.35 -16.29 -17.80
N ASP A 327 6.17 -15.83 -17.37
CA ASP A 327 5.03 -15.50 -18.26
C ASP A 327 5.40 -14.35 -19.23
N GLU A 328 6.28 -13.43 -18.83
CA GLU A 328 6.83 -12.36 -19.66
C GLU A 328 7.97 -12.83 -20.59
N GLY A 329 8.29 -14.14 -20.59
CA GLY A 329 9.28 -14.77 -21.49
C GLY A 329 10.70 -14.82 -20.93
N LEU A 330 10.91 -14.52 -19.65
CA LEU A 330 12.21 -14.71 -19.00
C LEU A 330 12.41 -16.19 -18.62
N PRO A 331 13.68 -16.66 -18.48
CA PRO A 331 13.94 -18.02 -18.06
C PRO A 331 13.33 -18.35 -16.70
N SER A 332 12.74 -19.55 -16.56
CA SER A 332 12.24 -20.03 -15.28
C SER A 332 13.36 -20.14 -14.27
N LYS A 333 13.21 -19.50 -13.12
CA LYS A 333 14.23 -19.42 -12.07
C LYS A 333 13.68 -19.91 -10.74
N ARG A 334 14.59 -20.41 -9.88
CA ARG A 334 14.30 -20.78 -8.50
C ARG A 334 15.32 -20.13 -7.58
N LEU A 335 14.94 -19.82 -6.34
CA LEU A 335 15.85 -19.36 -5.32
C LEU A 335 16.32 -20.54 -4.46
N GLU A 336 17.53 -20.45 -3.94
CA GLU A 336 17.98 -21.33 -2.85
C GLU A 336 17.07 -21.16 -1.62
N PRO A 337 16.79 -22.23 -0.83
CA PRO A 337 15.94 -22.14 0.35
C PRO A 337 16.41 -21.09 1.36
N GLU A 338 17.71 -20.97 1.58
CA GLU A 338 18.34 -20.02 2.51
C GLU A 338 18.13 -18.56 2.10
N ALA A 339 17.92 -18.30 0.81
CA ALA A 339 17.65 -16.97 0.26
C ALA A 339 16.32 -16.39 0.81
N PHE A 340 15.32 -17.22 1.03
CA PHE A 340 14.03 -16.75 1.57
C PHE A 340 14.16 -16.17 2.97
N ASP A 341 15.00 -16.73 3.81
CA ASP A 341 15.20 -16.22 5.17
C ASP A 341 15.95 -14.88 5.15
N MET A 342 16.92 -14.72 4.25
CA MET A 342 17.59 -13.43 4.03
C MET A 342 16.59 -12.36 3.57
N LEU A 343 15.74 -12.68 2.58
CA LEU A 343 14.74 -11.76 2.05
C LEU A 343 13.68 -11.37 3.09
N LYS A 344 13.29 -12.27 3.99
CA LYS A 344 12.36 -11.98 5.10
C LYS A 344 12.93 -10.98 6.11
N HIS A 345 14.24 -11.04 6.37
CA HIS A 345 14.89 -10.17 7.36
C HIS A 345 15.32 -8.81 6.80
N TYR A 346 15.26 -8.62 5.49
CA TYR A 346 15.58 -7.33 4.89
C TYR A 346 14.49 -6.29 5.15
N ARG A 347 14.85 -5.02 5.28
CA ARG A 347 13.93 -3.94 5.67
C ARG A 347 12.97 -3.48 4.58
N TRP A 348 13.29 -3.70 3.33
CA TRP A 348 12.49 -3.31 2.16
C TRP A 348 12.03 -1.84 2.18
N PRO A 349 12.94 -0.85 2.15
CA PRO A 349 12.55 0.56 2.12
C PRO A 349 11.62 0.91 0.94
N GLY A 350 11.80 0.30 -0.23
CA GLY A 350 10.91 0.40 -1.39
C GLY A 350 9.79 -0.63 -1.43
N ASN A 351 9.58 -1.38 -0.33
CA ASN A 351 8.49 -2.34 -0.16
C ASN A 351 8.39 -3.40 -1.28
N VAL A 352 7.18 -3.68 -1.75
CA VAL A 352 6.91 -4.70 -2.78
C VAL A 352 7.51 -4.32 -4.13
N ARG A 353 7.55 -3.03 -4.46
CA ARG A 353 8.15 -2.54 -5.72
C ARG A 353 9.66 -2.84 -5.76
N GLU A 354 10.37 -2.65 -4.66
CA GLU A 354 11.80 -2.98 -4.55
C GLU A 354 12.02 -4.49 -4.66
N LEU A 355 11.20 -5.31 -4.00
CA LEU A 355 11.26 -6.75 -4.10
C LEU A 355 11.01 -7.23 -5.55
N GLU A 356 9.97 -6.72 -6.21
CA GLU A 356 9.68 -7.04 -7.63
C GLU A 356 10.86 -6.71 -8.54
N ASN A 357 11.43 -5.50 -8.38
CA ASN A 357 12.58 -5.06 -9.18
C ASN A 357 13.82 -5.93 -8.93
N LEU A 358 14.08 -6.30 -7.67
CA LEU A 358 15.18 -7.21 -7.34
C LEU A 358 15.01 -8.57 -8.03
N ILE A 359 13.82 -9.18 -7.88
CA ILE A 359 13.55 -10.51 -8.47
C ILE A 359 13.64 -10.48 -9.99
N ARG A 360 13.08 -9.45 -10.66
CA ARG A 360 13.19 -9.26 -12.10
C ARG A 360 14.64 -9.12 -12.55
N ARG A 361 15.42 -8.29 -11.87
CA ARG A 361 16.84 -8.09 -12.17
C ARG A 361 17.63 -9.38 -12.03
N LEU A 362 17.44 -10.13 -10.96
CA LEU A 362 18.07 -11.43 -10.75
C LEU A 362 17.66 -12.46 -11.82
N ALA A 363 16.38 -12.48 -12.22
CA ALA A 363 15.90 -13.38 -13.28
C ALA A 363 16.57 -13.11 -14.63
N VAL A 364 16.89 -11.85 -14.93
CA VAL A 364 17.58 -11.44 -16.18
C VAL A 364 19.09 -11.67 -16.11
N LEU A 365 19.72 -11.24 -15.01
CA LEU A 365 21.18 -11.18 -14.94
C LEU A 365 21.84 -12.53 -14.58
N HIS A 366 21.12 -13.42 -13.90
CA HIS A 366 21.66 -14.70 -13.49
C HIS A 366 21.48 -15.75 -14.58
N SER A 367 22.58 -16.39 -15.03
CA SER A 367 22.54 -17.38 -16.13
C SER A 367 22.07 -18.77 -15.70
N GLY A 368 22.27 -19.15 -14.43
CA GLY A 368 21.84 -20.46 -13.88
C GLY A 368 20.35 -20.54 -13.58
N ASP A 369 19.77 -21.74 -13.52
CA ASP A 369 18.35 -21.95 -13.18
C ASP A 369 18.06 -21.70 -11.69
N VAL A 370 19.08 -21.83 -10.84
CA VAL A 370 18.98 -21.57 -9.39
C VAL A 370 19.77 -20.30 -9.06
N ILE A 371 19.09 -19.32 -8.47
CA ILE A 371 19.69 -18.07 -7.98
C ILE A 371 20.28 -18.33 -6.59
N PRO A 372 21.61 -18.25 -6.42
CA PRO A 372 22.25 -18.50 -5.14
C PRO A 372 22.08 -17.34 -4.18
N THR A 373 22.08 -17.64 -2.89
CA THR A 373 22.00 -16.66 -1.80
C THR A 373 23.08 -15.57 -1.88
N ALA A 374 24.28 -15.93 -2.39
CA ALA A 374 25.37 -14.99 -2.59
C ALA A 374 25.03 -13.89 -3.61
N ALA A 375 24.32 -14.21 -4.71
CA ALA A 375 23.88 -13.22 -5.69
C ALA A 375 22.88 -12.23 -5.09
N ILE A 376 21.95 -12.72 -4.31
CA ILE A 376 20.96 -11.87 -3.59
C ILE A 376 21.69 -10.98 -2.58
N SER A 377 22.64 -11.55 -1.81
CA SER A 377 23.41 -10.77 -0.83
C SER A 377 24.24 -9.66 -1.49
N ALA A 378 24.79 -9.89 -2.69
CA ALA A 378 25.51 -8.87 -3.45
C ALA A 378 24.58 -7.71 -3.84
N GLU A 379 23.40 -8.01 -4.39
CA GLU A 379 22.40 -7.01 -4.79
C GLU A 379 21.83 -6.21 -3.60
N LEU A 380 21.61 -6.85 -2.45
CA LEU A 380 21.12 -6.18 -1.25
C LEU A 380 22.18 -5.35 -0.53
N LYS A 381 23.48 -5.65 -0.74
CA LYS A 381 24.62 -4.90 -0.18
C LYS A 381 25.02 -3.70 -1.03
N GLU A 382 24.77 -3.71 -2.33
CA GLU A 382 24.90 -2.48 -3.11
C GLU A 382 23.88 -1.48 -2.55
N PRO A 383 24.34 -0.29 -2.05
CA PRO A 383 23.40 0.79 -1.81
C PRO A 383 22.68 0.98 -3.16
N ALA A 384 21.35 0.88 -3.15
CA ALA A 384 20.56 1.06 -4.34
C ALA A 384 21.18 2.23 -5.12
N ARG A 385 21.81 1.95 -6.24
CA ARG A 385 22.08 2.98 -7.23
C ARG A 385 20.68 3.47 -7.55
N VAL A 386 20.33 4.57 -6.93
CA VAL A 386 19.14 5.33 -7.24
C VAL A 386 19.23 5.51 -8.75
N SER A 387 18.49 4.68 -9.47
CA SER A 387 18.12 5.02 -10.82
C SER A 387 17.38 6.33 -10.66
N ASP A 388 18.01 7.43 -11.08
CA ASP A 388 17.39 8.72 -11.27
C ASP A 388 16.22 8.55 -12.25
N ALA A 389 15.09 8.17 -11.71
CA ALA A 389 13.78 8.26 -12.30
C ALA A 389 12.90 8.88 -11.21
N ASP A 390 12.98 10.20 -11.16
CA ASP A 390 11.92 11.15 -10.91
C ASP A 390 10.92 10.76 -9.80
N ASP A 391 11.39 10.78 -8.56
CA ASP A 391 10.54 11.02 -7.39
C ASP A 391 11.09 12.27 -6.71
N GLY A 392 10.31 13.35 -6.76
CA GLY A 392 10.62 14.66 -6.21
C GLY A 392 11.03 14.61 -4.74
N ASP A 393 12.29 14.30 -4.56
CA ASP A 393 12.98 14.56 -3.30
C ASP A 393 13.30 16.06 -3.33
N GLU A 394 12.50 16.86 -2.63
CA GLU A 394 12.99 18.17 -2.24
C GLU A 394 14.37 17.96 -1.62
N PRO A 395 15.39 18.65 -2.10
CA PRO A 395 16.75 18.45 -1.60
C PRO A 395 16.70 18.62 -0.08
N VAL A 396 16.93 17.51 0.64
CA VAL A 396 17.00 17.54 2.10
C VAL A 396 17.94 18.68 2.45
N SER A 397 17.43 19.73 3.09
CA SER A 397 18.26 20.89 3.35
C SER A 397 19.50 20.43 4.12
N LEU A 398 20.65 21.06 3.86
CA LEU A 398 21.90 20.72 4.54
C LEU A 398 21.71 20.73 6.07
N SER A 399 20.86 21.64 6.58
CA SER A 399 20.50 21.70 7.99
C SER A 399 19.82 20.43 8.49
N THR A 400 18.85 19.90 7.74
CA THR A 400 18.14 18.65 8.08
C THR A 400 19.07 17.43 8.06
N ALA A 401 19.99 17.38 7.09
CA ALA A 401 20.99 16.32 7.01
C ALA A 401 21.96 16.36 8.20
N VAL A 402 22.43 17.55 8.58
CA VAL A 402 23.31 17.79 9.74
C VAL A 402 22.56 17.44 11.03
N GLU A 403 21.33 17.88 11.21
CA GLU A 403 20.51 17.59 12.38
C GLU A 403 20.32 16.09 12.58
N ARG A 404 19.99 15.36 11.50
CA ARG A 404 19.86 13.89 11.52
C ARG A 404 21.16 13.20 11.91
N HIS A 405 22.28 13.67 11.38
CA HIS A 405 23.60 13.14 11.70
C HIS A 405 23.96 13.38 13.17
N LEU A 406 23.74 14.58 13.69
CA LEU A 406 24.00 14.94 15.08
C LEU A 406 23.09 14.17 16.03
N THR A 407 21.80 14.05 15.75
CA THR A 407 20.86 13.26 16.55
C THR A 407 21.34 11.81 16.67
N LYS A 408 21.73 11.19 15.54
CA LYS A 408 22.29 9.82 15.53
C LYS A 408 23.59 9.71 16.33
N TYR A 409 24.46 10.72 16.24
CA TYR A 409 25.71 10.78 16.99
C TYR A 409 25.47 10.87 18.50
N PHE A 410 24.52 11.72 18.95
CA PHE A 410 24.16 11.84 20.38
C PHE A 410 23.49 10.56 20.90
N LEU A 411 22.59 9.94 20.12
CA LEU A 411 21.98 8.66 20.49
C LEU A 411 23.01 7.53 20.65
N ALA A 412 24.05 7.50 19.82
CA ALA A 412 25.11 6.51 19.93
C ALA A 412 25.99 6.67 21.20
N GLN A 413 26.01 7.85 21.80
CA GLN A 413 26.75 8.11 23.06
C GLN A 413 25.98 7.69 24.33
N GLY A 414 24.67 7.34 24.20
CA GLY A 414 23.79 6.98 25.32
C GLY A 414 23.60 8.17 26.28
N GLU A 415 23.77 7.96 27.59
CA GLU A 415 23.60 9.00 28.60
C GLU A 415 24.85 9.90 28.77
N LYS A 416 25.96 9.62 28.08
CA LYS A 416 27.19 10.41 28.20
C LYS A 416 27.22 11.54 27.19
N LEU A 417 27.61 12.73 27.63
CA LEU A 417 27.84 13.87 26.74
C LEU A 417 29.06 13.60 25.83
N PRO A 418 29.02 14.07 24.55
CA PRO A 418 30.17 14.01 23.67
C PRO A 418 31.39 14.70 24.23
N PRO A 419 32.61 14.23 23.89
CA PRO A 419 33.83 14.89 24.34
C PRO A 419 33.93 16.32 23.78
N PRO A 420 34.64 17.24 24.51
CA PRO A 420 34.80 18.63 24.09
C PRO A 420 35.44 18.74 22.69
N GLY A 421 35.13 19.83 21.97
CA GLY A 421 35.60 20.07 20.60
C GLY A 421 34.64 19.55 19.53
N LEU A 422 33.38 19.29 19.87
CA LEU A 422 32.34 18.82 18.92
C LEU A 422 32.13 19.81 17.75
N TYR A 423 32.17 21.11 18.03
CA TYR A 423 32.01 22.15 17.01
C TYR A 423 33.07 22.03 15.89
N ASP A 424 34.34 21.96 16.26
CA ASP A 424 35.42 21.88 15.26
C ASP A 424 35.38 20.60 14.46
N ARG A 425 34.99 19.47 15.08
CA ARG A 425 34.82 18.19 14.37
C ARG A 425 33.69 18.26 13.37
N VAL A 426 32.52 18.74 13.75
CA VAL A 426 31.38 18.88 12.85
C VAL A 426 31.69 19.86 11.72
N LEU A 427 32.39 20.96 12.04
CA LEU A 427 32.77 21.94 11.02
C LEU A 427 33.76 21.35 10.02
N GLN A 428 34.72 20.56 10.43
CA GLN A 428 35.68 19.87 9.55
C GLN A 428 34.99 18.85 8.63
N GLU A 429 34.02 18.11 9.14
CA GLU A 429 33.20 17.13 8.36
C GLU A 429 32.45 17.82 7.23
N ILE A 430 31.96 19.04 7.41
CA ILE A 430 31.24 19.82 6.39
C ILE A 430 32.21 20.57 5.47
N GLU A 431 33.27 21.19 6.02
CA GLU A 431 34.22 21.97 5.24
C GLU A 431 35.02 21.13 4.26
N ARG A 432 35.40 19.92 4.65
CA ARG A 432 36.24 19.04 3.80
C ARG A 432 35.58 18.72 2.44
N PRO A 433 34.35 18.18 2.36
CA PRO A 433 33.67 17.93 1.09
C PRO A 433 33.37 19.23 0.32
N LEU A 434 32.98 20.31 1.00
CA LEU A 434 32.71 21.61 0.38
C LEU A 434 33.94 22.14 -0.36
N LEU A 435 35.08 22.15 0.29
CA LEU A 435 36.34 22.63 -0.30
C LEU A 435 36.82 21.70 -1.43
N SER A 436 36.68 20.38 -1.27
CA SER A 436 37.06 19.40 -2.29
C SER A 436 36.24 19.59 -3.58
N ILE A 437 34.93 19.74 -3.46
CA ILE A 437 34.03 19.95 -4.60
C ILE A 437 34.32 21.30 -5.29
N CYS A 438 34.51 22.38 -4.52
CA CYS A 438 34.85 23.68 -5.10
C CYS A 438 36.21 23.70 -5.79
N LEU A 439 37.20 23.02 -5.24
CA LEU A 439 38.52 22.88 -5.88
C LEU A 439 38.44 22.03 -7.14
N ALA A 440 37.67 20.96 -7.16
CA ALA A 440 37.43 20.13 -8.35
C ALA A 440 36.72 20.95 -9.44
N ALA A 441 35.63 21.64 -9.12
CA ALA A 441 34.87 22.49 -10.03
C ALA A 441 35.71 23.62 -10.65
N THR A 442 36.70 24.13 -9.89
CA THR A 442 37.62 25.18 -10.37
C THR A 442 38.93 24.63 -10.96
N ARG A 443 39.01 23.30 -11.19
CA ARG A 443 40.19 22.61 -11.71
C ARG A 443 41.48 22.92 -10.91
N GLY A 444 41.38 23.01 -9.60
CA GLY A 444 42.49 23.33 -8.70
C GLY A 444 42.89 24.80 -8.64
N ASN A 445 42.13 25.71 -9.28
CA ASN A 445 42.42 27.14 -9.25
C ASN A 445 41.93 27.75 -7.92
N GLN A 446 42.87 27.93 -6.97
CA GLN A 446 42.58 28.44 -5.62
C GLN A 446 42.02 29.87 -5.60
N ILE A 447 42.30 30.69 -6.62
CA ILE A 447 41.78 32.06 -6.68
C ILE A 447 40.29 32.03 -7.04
N ARG A 448 39.92 31.24 -8.05
CA ARG A 448 38.51 31.01 -8.43
C ARG A 448 37.73 30.29 -7.35
N ALA A 449 38.34 29.29 -6.70
CA ALA A 449 37.72 28.59 -5.58
C ALA A 449 37.46 29.53 -4.37
N ALA A 450 38.41 30.39 -4.04
CA ALA A 450 38.25 31.39 -2.97
C ALA A 450 37.12 32.37 -3.29
N HIS A 451 37.02 32.83 -4.52
CA HIS A 451 35.94 33.71 -4.99
C HIS A 451 34.57 33.01 -4.92
N LEU A 452 34.49 31.74 -5.38
CA LEU A 452 33.27 30.93 -5.32
C LEU A 452 32.78 30.71 -3.89
N LEU A 453 33.72 30.50 -2.95
CA LEU A 453 33.45 30.26 -1.53
C LEU A 453 33.24 31.56 -0.72
N GLY A 454 33.43 32.72 -1.31
CA GLY A 454 33.41 34.00 -0.57
C GLY A 454 34.52 34.13 0.47
N LEU A 455 35.64 33.40 0.33
CA LEU A 455 36.74 33.36 1.25
C LEU A 455 37.96 34.16 0.73
N ASN A 456 38.76 34.73 1.69
CA ASN A 456 40.07 35.26 1.30
C ASN A 456 41.00 34.09 0.90
N ARG A 457 41.83 34.29 -0.15
CA ARG A 457 42.76 33.31 -0.66
C ARG A 457 43.69 32.72 0.43
N ASN A 458 44.15 33.54 1.38
CA ASN A 458 45.02 33.06 2.45
C ASN A 458 44.26 32.17 3.43
N THR A 459 42.99 32.49 3.71
CA THR A 459 42.09 31.65 4.52
C THR A 459 41.84 30.31 3.87
N LEU A 460 41.55 30.28 2.56
CA LEU A 460 41.37 29.04 1.80
C LEU A 460 42.67 28.20 1.83
N ARG A 461 43.83 28.78 1.63
CA ARG A 461 45.13 28.08 1.72
C ARG A 461 45.39 27.46 3.10
N LYS A 462 45.05 28.19 4.15
CA LYS A 462 45.16 27.69 5.52
C LYS A 462 44.25 26.47 5.70
N LYS A 463 42.97 26.56 5.32
CA LYS A 463 41.99 25.46 5.42
C LYS A 463 42.39 24.24 4.61
N ILE A 464 42.90 24.41 3.37
CA ILE A 464 43.41 23.29 2.54
C ILE A 464 44.51 22.54 3.29
N ARG A 465 45.44 23.27 3.95
CA ARG A 465 46.53 22.66 4.69
C ARG A 465 46.02 21.96 5.97
N ASP A 466 45.17 22.65 6.72
CA ASP A 466 44.68 22.16 8.02
C ASP A 466 43.81 20.90 7.84
N LEU A 467 43.11 20.79 6.69
CA LEU A 467 42.26 19.64 6.35
C LEU A 467 42.97 18.56 5.48
N GLY A 468 44.24 18.75 5.16
CA GLY A 468 45.05 17.78 4.40
C GLY A 468 44.51 17.50 2.98
N LEU A 469 43.95 18.52 2.31
CA LEU A 469 43.39 18.33 0.98
C LEU A 469 44.47 18.41 -0.11
N GLU A 470 44.50 17.41 -0.99
CA GLU A 470 45.38 17.41 -2.17
C GLU A 470 44.78 18.26 -3.30
N VAL A 471 45.53 19.24 -3.77
CA VAL A 471 45.14 20.07 -4.92
C VAL A 471 45.71 19.47 -6.19
N ILE A 472 44.89 18.71 -6.93
CA ILE A 472 45.27 18.19 -8.24
C ILE A 472 45.37 19.36 -9.22
N ARG A 473 46.56 19.77 -9.61
CA ARG A 473 46.78 20.72 -10.68
C ARG A 473 46.49 20.03 -12.00
N GLY A 474 45.39 20.40 -12.66
CA GLY A 474 45.10 19.92 -14.01
C GLY A 474 46.31 20.21 -14.96
N LEU A 475 46.72 19.19 -15.68
CA LEU A 475 47.67 19.29 -16.77
C LEU A 475 47.23 20.43 -17.71
N ARG A 476 48.18 21.36 -18.03
CA ARG A 476 48.02 22.29 -19.13
C ARG A 476 47.85 21.45 -20.41
N ALA A 477 46.73 21.60 -21.07
CA ALA A 477 46.63 21.26 -22.47
C ALA A 477 47.39 22.34 -23.24
N ASP A 478 48.42 21.93 -23.95
CA ASP A 478 49.07 22.70 -24.96
C ASP A 478 48.13 22.99 -26.13
#